data_fb07fc3a368eb916fb8f679c128a835f
#
_entry.id   fb07fc3a368eb916fb8f679c128a835f
#
_cell.length_a   1.000
_cell.length_b   1.000
_cell.length_c   1.000
_cell.angle_alpha   90.00
_cell.angle_beta   90.00
_cell.angle_gamma   90.00
#
_symmetry.space_group_name_H-M   'P 1'
#
loop_
_entity.id
_entity.type
_entity.pdbx_description
1 polymer ?
#
loop_
_entity_poly.entity_id
_entity_poly.type
_entity_poly.pdbx_seq_one_letter_code
_entity_poly.pdbx_strand_id
1 'polypeptide(L)'
;MLLAALLVSTAYGAGDETRAAGAAPTAANAATQALGAARPRIGLVLSGGGARGTAHIGVLKVLDELHVPIDAIAGTSMGAVVGGLYASGFTGKEIDSIVSSLDWQDAFRDRPPRTDLTFRRKQEDQNFLVKLPLGLRGGRFLLPRGLIQGQRLSQTLRRLTLPVAQITNFDELPVPFRAVATDLETGDSVVMGSGDLTDAMRASLSAPGVFAPVERDGRLLVDGGLAENLPIDVARMMGVDVLIVVDVGFPLRNREALTTAPIVSNQMLAILIRRNGQLQRATLTANDIVIDPPLGEASSFNFGIVRDAIAKGELAARGMSARLSAYAVDSPAWERYLARRSAAREAPPRIDYVRIDPGSEHYREPIEAAFEDLVGQPLNQTVVASRV
;
A
#
# COMPACT_ATOMS: atom_id res chain seq x y z
N MET A 1 -8.74 0.99 61.50
CA MET A 1 -7.44 1.39 62.10
C MET A 1 -6.62 1.89 60.92
N LEU A 2 -6.58 3.21 60.76
CA LEU A 2 -5.46 4.17 60.97
C LEU A 2 -4.31 3.91 60.01
N LEU A 3 -4.17 4.75 59.03
CA LEU A 3 -3.42 6.05 58.94
C LEU A 3 -1.91 5.87 58.94
N ALA A 4 -1.25 6.27 57.85
CA ALA A 4 -0.31 7.39 57.90
C ALA A 4 0.20 7.75 56.48
N ALA A 5 0.00 9.00 56.13
CA ALA A 5 0.63 9.71 55.03
C ALA A 5 2.06 10.10 55.41
N LEU A 6 2.98 10.14 54.43
CA LEU A 6 4.19 10.96 54.54
C LEU A 6 4.47 11.66 53.20
N LEU A 7 4.22 12.97 53.21
CA LEU A 7 4.74 13.96 52.27
C LEU A 7 6.23 14.18 52.57
N VAL A 8 7.09 14.11 51.54
CA VAL A 8 8.38 14.81 51.56
C VAL A 8 8.50 15.62 50.31
N SER A 9 8.41 16.94 50.51
CA SER A 9 8.77 18.00 49.56
C SER A 9 10.25 18.26 49.68
N THR A 10 11.00 18.28 48.57
CA THR A 10 12.23 19.07 48.48
C THR A 10 12.25 19.74 47.12
N ALA A 11 12.10 21.08 47.19
CA ALA A 11 12.51 21.98 46.14
C ALA A 11 14.03 22.12 46.11
N TYR A 12 14.58 22.19 44.92
CA TYR A 12 15.70 23.06 44.54
C TYR A 12 16.13 22.72 43.09
N GLY A 13 16.11 23.66 42.23
CA GLY A 13 17.15 24.17 41.39
C GLY A 13 16.62 24.71 40.08
N ALA A 14 16.54 26.03 39.99
CA ALA A 14 16.41 26.73 38.69
C ALA A 14 17.66 26.48 37.83
N GLY A 15 17.48 26.10 36.59
CA GLY A 15 18.55 25.91 35.65
C GLY A 15 18.01 25.96 34.23
N ASP A 16 18.19 27.13 33.63
CA ASP A 16 18.36 27.43 32.21
C ASP A 16 17.31 26.90 31.21
N GLU A 17 16.41 27.79 30.84
CA GLU A 17 15.61 27.71 29.63
C GLU A 17 16.53 27.83 28.39
N THR A 18 17.06 26.75 27.88
CA THR A 18 17.49 26.70 26.50
C THR A 18 16.26 26.50 25.62
N ARG A 19 15.75 27.61 25.13
CA ARG A 19 14.79 27.77 24.06
C ARG A 19 15.13 26.82 22.92
N ALA A 20 14.43 25.69 22.84
CA ALA A 20 14.48 24.83 21.66
C ALA A 20 13.99 25.67 20.47
N ALA A 21 14.89 26.04 19.59
CA ALA A 21 14.56 26.66 18.32
C ALA A 21 13.61 25.72 17.58
N GLY A 22 12.40 26.20 17.31
CA GLY A 22 11.40 25.46 16.54
C GLY A 22 12.04 25.05 15.21
N ALA A 23 11.98 23.78 14.92
CA ALA A 23 12.37 23.25 13.63
C ALA A 23 11.59 24.01 12.55
N ALA A 24 12.31 24.58 11.60
CA ALA A 24 11.70 25.23 10.45
C ALA A 24 10.80 24.19 9.74
N PRO A 25 9.60 24.58 9.29
CA PRO A 25 8.72 23.66 8.56
C PRO A 25 9.46 23.14 7.33
N THR A 26 9.45 21.82 7.15
CA THR A 26 10.06 21.17 5.99
C THR A 26 9.50 21.76 4.69
N ALA A 27 10.29 21.77 3.63
CA ALA A 27 9.92 22.32 2.32
C ALA A 27 8.58 21.78 1.78
N ALA A 28 8.21 20.57 2.17
CA ALA A 28 6.90 19.95 1.87
C ALA A 28 5.73 20.70 2.54
N ASN A 29 5.88 21.12 3.81
CA ASN A 29 4.86 21.91 4.50
C ASN A 29 4.75 23.34 3.94
N ALA A 30 5.88 23.94 3.53
CA ALA A 30 5.89 25.24 2.88
C ALA A 30 5.25 25.20 1.48
N ALA A 31 5.44 24.10 0.72
CA ALA A 31 4.82 23.92 -0.59
C ALA A 31 3.30 23.64 -0.50
N THR A 32 2.83 23.00 0.56
CA THR A 32 1.39 22.82 0.82
C THR A 32 0.71 24.15 1.18
N GLN A 33 1.42 25.05 1.88
CA GLN A 33 0.94 26.41 2.17
C GLN A 33 0.91 27.33 0.95
N ALA A 34 1.70 27.05 -0.09
CA ALA A 34 1.76 27.87 -1.31
C ALA A 34 0.58 27.64 -2.29
N LEU A 35 -0.27 26.63 -2.10
CA LEU A 35 -1.47 26.38 -2.91
C LEU A 35 -2.70 27.18 -2.44
N GLY A 36 -2.51 28.31 -1.77
CA GLY A 36 -3.55 29.27 -1.43
C GLY A 36 -4.33 28.88 -0.16
N ALA A 37 -4.28 29.75 0.84
CA ALA A 37 -4.84 29.62 2.20
C ALA A 37 -6.39 29.53 2.26
N ALA A 38 -7.08 29.08 1.21
CA ALA A 38 -8.55 29.17 1.13
C ALA A 38 -9.28 27.87 0.75
N ARG A 39 -8.59 26.80 0.31
CA ARG A 39 -9.29 25.56 -0.03
C ARG A 39 -9.18 24.50 1.08
N PRO A 40 -10.22 23.71 1.31
CA PRO A 40 -10.12 22.59 2.24
C PRO A 40 -9.07 21.57 1.76
N ARG A 41 -8.35 20.97 2.70
CA ARG A 41 -7.43 19.84 2.45
C ARG A 41 -8.25 18.57 2.25
N ILE A 42 -7.98 17.86 1.18
CA ILE A 42 -8.75 16.68 0.76
C ILE A 42 -7.97 15.42 1.07
N GLY A 43 -8.55 14.55 1.90
CA GLY A 43 -8.09 13.21 2.16
C GLY A 43 -8.79 12.21 1.24
N LEU A 44 -8.04 11.27 0.69
CA LEU A 44 -8.56 10.14 -0.07
C LEU A 44 -8.44 8.86 0.75
N VAL A 45 -9.55 8.18 0.97
CA VAL A 45 -9.62 6.89 1.67
C VAL A 45 -9.95 5.79 0.67
N LEU A 46 -9.09 4.79 0.58
CA LEU A 46 -9.22 3.67 -0.34
C LEU A 46 -9.33 2.36 0.44
N SER A 47 -10.50 1.72 0.37
CA SER A 47 -10.76 0.45 1.07
C SER A 47 -9.97 -0.71 0.49
N GLY A 48 -9.80 -1.77 1.29
CA GLY A 48 -9.38 -3.07 0.77
C GLY A 48 -10.47 -3.74 -0.07
N GLY A 49 -10.07 -4.69 -0.91
CA GLY A 49 -11.04 -5.42 -1.74
C GLY A 49 -10.45 -6.37 -2.77
N GLY A 50 -9.15 -6.61 -2.75
CA GLY A 50 -8.47 -7.46 -3.75
C GLY A 50 -8.74 -6.95 -5.18
N ALA A 51 -9.12 -7.83 -6.11
CA ALA A 51 -9.42 -7.45 -7.49
C ALA A 51 -10.50 -6.35 -7.62
N ARG A 52 -11.47 -6.31 -6.69
CA ARG A 52 -12.50 -5.25 -6.63
C ARG A 52 -11.87 -3.87 -6.41
N GLY A 53 -10.77 -3.81 -5.65
CA GLY A 53 -10.05 -2.57 -5.35
C GLY A 53 -9.44 -1.90 -6.59
N THR A 54 -9.35 -2.57 -7.72
CA THR A 54 -8.94 -1.91 -8.97
C THR A 54 -9.96 -0.85 -9.43
N ALA A 55 -11.19 -0.84 -8.91
CA ALA A 55 -12.16 0.23 -9.12
C ALA A 55 -11.67 1.60 -8.61
N HIS A 56 -10.79 1.63 -7.61
CA HIS A 56 -10.15 2.87 -7.14
C HIS A 56 -9.45 3.61 -8.27
N ILE A 57 -8.88 2.89 -9.24
CA ILE A 57 -8.19 3.47 -10.40
C ILE A 57 -9.16 4.29 -11.25
N GLY A 58 -10.37 3.75 -11.46
CA GLY A 58 -11.42 4.47 -12.18
C GLY A 58 -11.83 5.77 -11.49
N VAL A 59 -11.90 5.74 -10.15
CA VAL A 59 -12.18 6.94 -9.36
C VAL A 59 -11.04 7.96 -9.50
N LEU A 60 -9.78 7.53 -9.39
CA LEU A 60 -8.61 8.41 -9.56
C LEU A 60 -8.58 9.07 -10.94
N LYS A 61 -8.93 8.35 -12.00
CA LYS A 61 -9.04 8.92 -13.36
C LYS A 61 -10.04 10.09 -13.42
N VAL A 62 -11.19 9.93 -12.75
CA VAL A 62 -12.22 10.99 -12.72
C VAL A 62 -11.77 12.16 -11.83
N LEU A 63 -11.11 11.91 -10.70
CA LEU A 63 -10.55 12.97 -9.87
C LEU A 63 -9.48 13.79 -10.61
N ASP A 64 -8.60 13.12 -11.36
CA ASP A 64 -7.61 13.77 -12.22
C ASP A 64 -8.28 14.60 -13.33
N GLU A 65 -9.32 14.06 -13.97
CA GLU A 65 -10.08 14.74 -15.04
C GLU A 65 -10.82 15.99 -14.53
N LEU A 66 -11.36 15.91 -13.32
CA LEU A 66 -12.08 17.02 -12.68
C LEU A 66 -11.14 18.01 -11.99
N HIS A 67 -9.84 17.82 -12.04
CA HIS A 67 -8.83 18.64 -11.37
C HIS A 67 -9.03 18.74 -9.84
N VAL A 68 -9.37 17.63 -9.19
CA VAL A 68 -9.53 17.53 -7.74
C VAL A 68 -8.21 17.12 -7.10
N PRO A 69 -7.47 18.03 -6.45
CA PRO A 69 -6.18 17.71 -5.86
C PRO A 69 -6.37 16.94 -4.54
N ILE A 70 -5.57 15.90 -4.36
CA ILE A 70 -5.55 15.10 -3.14
C ILE A 70 -4.36 15.51 -2.28
N ASP A 71 -4.60 15.80 -1.00
CA ASP A 71 -3.58 16.27 -0.05
C ASP A 71 -3.04 15.18 0.87
N ALA A 72 -3.77 14.08 1.03
CA ALA A 72 -3.34 12.92 1.81
C ALA A 72 -4.12 11.66 1.37
N ILE A 73 -3.49 10.50 1.50
CA ILE A 73 -4.10 9.21 1.14
C ILE A 73 -3.93 8.22 2.28
N ALA A 74 -5.01 7.55 2.68
CA ALA A 74 -4.98 6.37 3.52
C ALA A 74 -5.59 5.19 2.75
N GLY A 75 -4.89 4.05 2.73
CA GLY A 75 -5.34 2.90 1.97
C GLY A 75 -5.08 1.57 2.68
N THR A 76 -5.96 0.61 2.43
CA THR A 76 -5.87 -0.77 2.94
C THR A 76 -5.82 -1.74 1.77
N SER A 77 -4.95 -2.75 1.83
CA SER A 77 -4.89 -3.85 0.86
C SER A 77 -4.69 -3.33 -0.58
N MET A 78 -5.57 -3.64 -1.53
CA MET A 78 -5.50 -3.08 -2.89
C MET A 78 -5.61 -1.55 -2.89
N GLY A 79 -6.36 -0.96 -1.95
CA GLY A 79 -6.39 0.48 -1.76
C GLY A 79 -5.04 1.06 -1.37
N ALA A 80 -4.24 0.33 -0.58
CA ALA A 80 -2.86 0.73 -0.27
C ALA A 80 -1.95 0.65 -1.50
N VAL A 81 -2.13 -0.36 -2.36
CA VAL A 81 -1.36 -0.48 -3.61
C VAL A 81 -1.69 0.65 -4.58
N VAL A 82 -2.97 0.87 -4.87
CA VAL A 82 -3.42 1.93 -5.78
C VAL A 82 -3.10 3.31 -5.21
N GLY A 83 -3.35 3.51 -3.91
CA GLY A 83 -3.03 4.76 -3.21
C GLY A 83 -1.53 5.05 -3.14
N GLY A 84 -0.71 4.04 -2.87
CA GLY A 84 0.75 4.16 -2.83
C GLY A 84 1.35 4.50 -4.20
N LEU A 85 0.84 3.91 -5.28
CA LEU A 85 1.24 4.28 -6.65
C LEU A 85 0.83 5.73 -6.96
N TYR A 86 -0.38 6.12 -6.62
CA TYR A 86 -0.83 7.50 -6.82
C TYR A 86 -0.02 8.49 -5.96
N ALA A 87 0.28 8.13 -4.71
CA ALA A 87 1.12 8.90 -3.81
C ALA A 87 2.56 9.05 -4.33
N SER A 88 3.07 8.06 -5.08
CA SER A 88 4.37 8.10 -5.76
C SER A 88 4.40 9.00 -6.99
N GLY A 89 3.28 9.66 -7.34
CA GLY A 89 3.20 10.61 -8.46
C GLY A 89 2.60 10.06 -9.75
N PHE A 90 2.13 8.80 -9.78
CA PHE A 90 1.40 8.28 -10.94
C PHE A 90 0.01 8.93 -11.05
N THR A 91 -0.43 9.19 -12.26
CA THR A 91 -1.82 9.57 -12.56
C THR A 91 -2.73 8.35 -12.58
N GLY A 92 -4.04 8.56 -12.43
CA GLY A 92 -5.02 7.48 -12.56
C GLY A 92 -4.95 6.76 -13.93
N LYS A 93 -4.64 7.48 -15.00
CA LYS A 93 -4.46 6.90 -16.35
C LYS A 93 -3.20 6.03 -16.46
N GLU A 94 -2.09 6.45 -15.88
CA GLU A 94 -0.86 5.65 -15.85
C GLU A 94 -1.06 4.37 -15.04
N ILE A 95 -1.71 4.46 -13.87
CA ILE A 95 -2.02 3.30 -13.03
C ILE A 95 -2.95 2.33 -13.80
N ASP A 96 -3.96 2.83 -14.50
CA ASP A 96 -4.85 2.01 -15.36
C ASP A 96 -4.03 1.24 -16.40
N SER A 97 -3.16 1.94 -17.15
CA SER A 97 -2.31 1.32 -18.17
C SER A 97 -1.44 0.21 -17.59
N ILE A 98 -0.80 0.47 -16.44
CA ILE A 98 0.07 -0.50 -15.75
C ILE A 98 -0.75 -1.72 -15.31
N VAL A 99 -1.82 -1.50 -14.55
CA VAL A 99 -2.61 -2.55 -13.89
C VAL A 99 -3.39 -3.38 -14.92
N SER A 100 -3.87 -2.76 -16.00
CA SER A 100 -4.55 -3.46 -17.11
C SER A 100 -3.62 -4.28 -18.00
N SER A 101 -2.31 -3.97 -17.99
CA SER A 101 -1.29 -4.72 -18.73
C SER A 101 -0.62 -5.84 -17.92
N LEU A 102 -0.82 -5.87 -16.60
CA LEU A 102 -0.24 -6.89 -15.73
C LEU A 102 -0.83 -8.27 -16.00
N ASP A 103 0.04 -9.26 -16.16
CA ASP A 103 -0.35 -10.66 -16.02
C ASP A 103 -0.48 -10.99 -14.54
N TRP A 104 -1.71 -10.90 -14.04
CA TRP A 104 -2.01 -11.17 -12.63
C TRP A 104 -1.75 -12.63 -12.22
N GLN A 105 -1.89 -13.58 -13.17
CA GLN A 105 -1.59 -14.98 -12.88
C GLN A 105 -0.08 -15.16 -12.65
N ASP A 106 0.73 -14.49 -13.44
CA ASP A 106 2.19 -14.51 -13.28
C ASP A 106 2.63 -13.70 -12.05
N ALA A 107 2.02 -12.55 -11.77
CA ALA A 107 2.32 -11.71 -10.60
C ALA A 107 2.11 -12.46 -9.27
N PHE A 108 1.15 -13.39 -9.22
CA PHE A 108 0.87 -14.24 -8.05
C PHE A 108 1.58 -15.61 -8.09
N ARG A 109 2.41 -15.84 -9.07
CA ARG A 109 3.15 -17.10 -9.21
C ARG A 109 4.55 -16.95 -8.62
N ASP A 110 4.84 -17.71 -7.55
CA ASP A 110 6.17 -17.70 -6.90
C ASP A 110 7.23 -18.53 -7.64
N ARG A 111 6.84 -19.28 -8.65
CA ARG A 111 7.75 -20.14 -9.40
C ARG A 111 8.11 -19.49 -10.73
N PRO A 112 9.40 -19.47 -11.09
CA PRO A 112 9.80 -19.00 -12.41
C PRO A 112 9.15 -19.86 -13.51
N PRO A 113 8.92 -19.30 -14.71
CA PRO A 113 8.46 -20.07 -15.85
C PRO A 113 9.35 -21.30 -16.07
N ARG A 114 8.76 -22.39 -16.54
CA ARG A 114 9.52 -23.61 -16.80
C ARG A 114 10.69 -23.41 -17.77
N THR A 115 10.59 -22.43 -18.66
CA THR A 115 11.66 -22.02 -19.57
C THR A 115 12.92 -21.59 -18.84
N ASP A 116 12.78 -20.92 -17.71
CA ASP A 116 13.87 -20.30 -16.94
C ASP A 116 14.48 -21.26 -15.89
N LEU A 117 13.87 -22.44 -15.72
CA LEU A 117 14.39 -23.46 -14.82
C LEU A 117 15.58 -24.19 -15.46
N THR A 118 16.60 -24.48 -14.64
CA THR A 118 17.70 -25.37 -15.04
C THR A 118 17.19 -26.77 -15.41
N PHE A 119 17.90 -27.46 -16.29
CA PHE A 119 17.52 -28.82 -16.74
C PHE A 119 17.27 -29.76 -15.54
N ARG A 120 18.13 -29.72 -14.54
CA ARG A 120 18.01 -30.53 -13.32
C ARG A 120 16.69 -30.26 -12.57
N ARG A 121 16.32 -28.98 -12.37
CA ARG A 121 15.05 -28.63 -11.76
C ARG A 121 13.84 -29.01 -12.61
N LYS A 122 13.96 -28.91 -13.95
CA LYS A 122 12.92 -29.40 -14.87
C LYS A 122 12.68 -30.91 -14.73
N GLN A 123 13.72 -31.68 -14.45
CA GLN A 123 13.66 -33.12 -14.27
C GLN A 123 13.14 -33.51 -12.87
N GLU A 124 13.60 -32.84 -11.83
CA GLU A 124 13.09 -32.99 -10.46
C GLU A 124 11.59 -32.66 -10.37
N ASP A 125 11.13 -31.67 -11.13
CA ASP A 125 9.71 -31.29 -11.22
C ASP A 125 8.78 -32.38 -11.79
N GLN A 126 9.30 -33.31 -12.55
CA GLN A 126 8.54 -34.46 -13.08
C GLN A 126 8.44 -35.61 -12.10
N ASN A 127 9.37 -35.71 -11.16
CA ASN A 127 9.47 -36.86 -10.26
C ASN A 127 8.58 -36.77 -9.01
N PHE A 128 8.06 -35.58 -8.70
CA PHE A 128 7.22 -35.37 -7.51
C PHE A 128 5.83 -34.88 -7.87
N LEU A 129 4.83 -35.73 -7.64
CA LEU A 129 3.39 -35.39 -7.83
C LEU A 129 2.89 -34.34 -6.84
N VAL A 130 3.45 -34.30 -5.62
CA VAL A 130 3.07 -33.37 -4.57
C VAL A 130 4.27 -32.47 -4.26
N LYS A 131 4.15 -31.18 -4.59
CA LYS A 131 5.20 -30.18 -4.42
C LYS A 131 4.90 -29.29 -3.21
N LEU A 132 4.86 -29.89 -2.03
CA LEU A 132 4.78 -29.11 -0.79
C LEU A 132 6.19 -28.65 -0.40
N PRO A 133 6.46 -27.34 -0.31
CA PRO A 133 7.72 -26.86 0.22
C PRO A 133 7.75 -27.13 1.73
N LEU A 134 8.35 -28.25 2.10
CA LEU A 134 8.58 -28.62 3.50
C LEU A 134 9.94 -28.09 3.93
N GLY A 135 9.95 -27.28 4.98
CA GLY A 135 11.17 -26.85 5.66
C GLY A 135 11.46 -27.75 6.87
N LEU A 136 12.74 -27.91 7.22
CA LEU A 136 13.16 -28.53 8.47
C LEU A 136 14.02 -27.54 9.25
N ARG A 137 13.58 -27.14 10.46
CA ARG A 137 14.34 -26.26 11.35
C ARG A 137 14.29 -26.78 12.78
N GLY A 138 15.47 -27.06 13.35
CA GLY A 138 15.54 -27.58 14.72
C GLY A 138 14.80 -28.89 14.95
N GLY A 139 14.78 -29.79 13.96
CA GLY A 139 14.07 -31.08 14.02
C GLY A 139 12.54 -31.00 13.86
N ARG A 140 11.98 -29.83 13.55
CA ARG A 140 10.55 -29.63 13.30
C ARG A 140 10.27 -29.39 11.83
N PHE A 141 9.26 -30.07 11.28
CA PHE A 141 8.77 -29.76 9.94
C PHE A 141 8.03 -28.43 9.95
N LEU A 142 8.39 -27.56 9.01
CA LEU A 142 7.74 -26.26 8.81
C LEU A 142 6.93 -26.34 7.51
N LEU A 143 5.67 -25.96 7.62
CA LEU A 143 4.81 -25.68 6.46
C LEU A 143 4.94 -24.19 6.08
N PRO A 144 4.76 -23.83 4.81
CA PRO A 144 4.75 -22.43 4.41
C PRO A 144 3.60 -21.69 5.11
N ARG A 145 3.87 -20.46 5.57
CA ARG A 145 2.90 -19.61 6.26
C ARG A 145 1.84 -19.01 5.32
N GLY A 146 1.95 -19.21 4.01
CA GLY A 146 1.01 -18.76 2.98
C GLY A 146 1.19 -19.57 1.69
N LEU A 147 0.17 -19.60 0.84
CA LEU A 147 0.21 -20.30 -0.45
C LEU A 147 1.13 -19.58 -1.44
N ILE A 148 1.20 -18.24 -1.34
CA ILE A 148 1.97 -17.34 -2.21
C ILE A 148 2.91 -16.52 -1.34
N GLN A 149 4.22 -16.56 -1.63
CA GLN A 149 5.22 -15.72 -0.96
C GLN A 149 5.18 -14.29 -1.50
N GLY A 150 4.73 -14.11 -2.75
CA GLY A 150 4.50 -12.82 -3.39
C GLY A 150 5.78 -12.11 -3.84
N GLN A 151 6.84 -12.84 -4.11
CA GLN A 151 8.12 -12.26 -4.54
C GLN A 151 8.00 -11.49 -5.86
N ARG A 152 7.30 -12.04 -6.86
CA ARG A 152 7.09 -11.36 -8.16
C ARG A 152 6.25 -10.10 -8.02
N LEU A 153 5.21 -10.16 -7.20
CA LEU A 153 4.41 -8.98 -6.89
C LEU A 153 5.28 -7.90 -6.23
N SER A 154 6.09 -8.27 -5.23
CA SER A 154 7.02 -7.35 -4.57
C SER A 154 8.02 -6.75 -5.56
N GLN A 155 8.58 -7.55 -6.47
CA GLN A 155 9.48 -7.05 -7.52
C GLN A 155 8.77 -6.07 -8.46
N THR A 156 7.53 -6.37 -8.85
CA THR A 156 6.73 -5.47 -9.70
C THR A 156 6.44 -4.15 -8.98
N LEU A 157 6.00 -4.19 -7.73
CA LEU A 157 5.75 -3.00 -6.93
C LEU A 157 7.05 -2.20 -6.72
N ARG A 158 8.16 -2.87 -6.39
CA ARG A 158 9.46 -2.23 -6.21
C ARG A 158 9.96 -1.54 -7.48
N ARG A 159 9.70 -2.13 -8.66
CA ARG A 159 9.99 -1.50 -9.94
C ARG A 159 9.19 -0.22 -10.15
N LEU A 160 7.90 -0.24 -9.79
CA LEU A 160 7.01 0.91 -9.95
C LEU A 160 7.35 2.04 -8.96
N THR A 161 7.72 1.71 -7.73
CA THR A 161 8.04 2.71 -6.69
C THR A 161 9.50 3.12 -6.67
N LEU A 162 10.32 2.59 -7.57
CA LEU A 162 11.75 2.90 -7.62
C LEU A 162 12.08 4.40 -7.62
N PRO A 163 11.38 5.27 -8.36
CA PRO A 163 11.67 6.70 -8.35
C PRO A 163 11.58 7.35 -6.96
N VAL A 164 10.78 6.80 -6.07
CA VAL A 164 10.57 7.29 -4.70
C VAL A 164 11.20 6.38 -3.64
N ALA A 165 12.03 5.40 -4.04
CA ALA A 165 12.58 4.39 -3.12
C ALA A 165 13.48 4.98 -2.01
N GLN A 166 14.03 6.19 -2.21
CA GLN A 166 14.83 6.90 -1.20
C GLN A 166 13.98 7.68 -0.19
N ILE A 167 12.69 7.86 -0.46
CA ILE A 167 11.76 8.54 0.44
C ILE A 167 11.31 7.55 1.50
N THR A 168 11.86 7.67 2.70
CA THR A 168 11.55 6.79 3.83
C THR A 168 10.45 7.34 4.74
N ASN A 169 10.20 8.65 4.71
CA ASN A 169 9.06 9.27 5.39
C ASN A 169 7.94 9.50 4.38
N PHE A 170 6.80 8.82 4.55
CA PHE A 170 5.70 8.89 3.57
C PHE A 170 4.97 10.25 3.56
N ASP A 171 5.27 11.14 4.50
CA ASP A 171 4.81 12.54 4.43
C ASP A 171 5.58 13.36 3.38
N GLU A 172 6.73 12.87 2.94
CA GLU A 172 7.56 13.50 1.91
C GLU A 172 7.28 12.97 0.49
N LEU A 173 6.41 11.97 0.36
CA LEU A 173 5.92 11.53 -0.94
C LEU A 173 5.20 12.69 -1.66
N PRO A 174 5.12 12.68 -2.99
CA PRO A 174 4.35 13.66 -3.78
C PRO A 174 2.94 13.91 -3.25
N VAL A 175 2.28 12.89 -2.69
CA VAL A 175 1.10 13.01 -1.84
C VAL A 175 1.36 12.20 -0.56
N PRO A 176 1.24 12.79 0.64
CA PRO A 176 1.37 12.09 1.92
C PRO A 176 0.51 10.83 1.97
N PHE A 177 1.09 9.74 2.51
CA PHE A 177 0.46 8.42 2.41
C PHE A 177 0.53 7.63 3.71
N ARG A 178 -0.51 6.84 3.96
CA ARG A 178 -0.55 5.80 5.01
C ARG A 178 -1.09 4.50 4.43
N ALA A 179 -0.36 3.40 4.65
CA ALA A 179 -0.86 2.04 4.42
C ALA A 179 -1.26 1.41 5.74
N VAL A 180 -2.35 0.65 5.74
CA VAL A 180 -2.82 -0.03 6.95
C VAL A 180 -2.63 -1.54 6.80
N ALA A 181 -2.03 -2.15 7.83
CA ALA A 181 -1.92 -3.60 7.99
C ALA A 181 -2.53 -4.03 9.31
N THR A 182 -2.61 -5.33 9.56
CA THR A 182 -3.05 -5.92 10.82
C THR A 182 -1.89 -6.68 11.44
N ASP A 183 -1.60 -6.46 12.70
CA ASP A 183 -0.69 -7.31 13.48
C ASP A 183 -1.39 -8.65 13.76
N LEU A 184 -0.83 -9.75 13.26
CA LEU A 184 -1.46 -11.07 13.39
C LEU A 184 -1.42 -11.62 14.83
N GLU A 185 -0.55 -11.10 15.68
CA GLU A 185 -0.45 -11.57 17.06
C GLU A 185 -1.47 -10.88 17.99
N THR A 186 -1.76 -9.59 17.75
CA THR A 186 -2.66 -8.81 18.61
C THR A 186 -4.02 -8.55 17.97
N GLY A 187 -4.10 -8.56 16.64
CA GLY A 187 -5.28 -8.14 15.89
C GLY A 187 -5.40 -6.63 15.69
N ASP A 188 -4.43 -5.85 16.19
CA ASP A 188 -4.47 -4.39 16.11
C ASP A 188 -4.16 -3.87 14.70
N SER A 189 -4.71 -2.69 14.38
CA SER A 189 -4.35 -1.93 13.19
C SER A 189 -2.93 -1.37 13.31
N VAL A 190 -2.14 -1.56 12.28
CA VAL A 190 -0.77 -1.02 12.16
C VAL A 190 -0.73 -0.04 11.00
N VAL A 191 -0.63 1.25 11.34
CA VAL A 191 -0.54 2.34 10.36
C VAL A 191 0.92 2.55 9.98
N MET A 192 1.23 2.34 8.73
CA MET A 192 2.58 2.48 8.17
C MET A 192 2.72 3.81 7.42
N GLY A 193 3.54 4.72 7.94
CA GLY A 193 3.82 6.03 7.37
C GLY A 193 5.31 6.25 7.07
N SER A 194 6.15 5.21 7.18
CA SER A 194 7.59 5.33 6.96
C SER A 194 8.21 4.00 6.54
N GLY A 195 9.47 4.01 6.12
CA GLY A 195 10.25 2.84 5.71
C GLY A 195 10.17 2.58 4.20
N ASP A 196 10.27 1.33 3.77
CA ASP A 196 10.12 0.96 2.35
C ASP A 196 8.63 0.96 1.97
N LEU A 197 8.29 1.75 0.95
CA LEU A 197 6.90 1.87 0.48
C LEU A 197 6.38 0.56 -0.13
N THR A 198 7.23 -0.19 -0.82
CA THR A 198 6.86 -1.50 -1.38
C THR A 198 6.51 -2.48 -0.27
N ASP A 199 7.32 -2.51 0.78
CA ASP A 199 7.10 -3.40 1.91
C ASP A 199 5.81 -3.02 2.68
N ALA A 200 5.51 -1.73 2.81
CA ALA A 200 4.26 -1.26 3.40
C ALA A 200 3.03 -1.67 2.57
N MET A 201 3.06 -1.47 1.25
CA MET A 201 2.00 -1.93 0.35
C MET A 201 1.85 -3.46 0.38
N ARG A 202 2.98 -4.19 0.40
CA ARG A 202 2.98 -5.66 0.44
C ARG A 202 2.43 -6.20 1.75
N ALA A 203 2.78 -5.61 2.89
CA ALA A 203 2.23 -5.97 4.20
C ALA A 203 0.72 -5.76 4.22
N SER A 204 0.26 -4.59 3.78
CA SER A 204 -1.16 -4.24 3.69
C SER A 204 -1.97 -5.19 2.80
N LEU A 205 -1.35 -5.76 1.74
CA LEU A 205 -1.99 -6.70 0.80
C LEU A 205 -1.85 -8.18 1.20
N SER A 206 -1.28 -8.50 2.36
CA SER A 206 -1.01 -9.88 2.79
C SER A 206 -2.26 -10.61 3.26
N ALA A 207 -3.21 -10.87 2.35
CA ALA A 207 -4.47 -11.55 2.66
C ALA A 207 -4.21 -12.93 3.29
N PRO A 208 -4.72 -13.20 4.51
CA PRO A 208 -4.51 -14.45 5.23
C PRO A 208 -4.97 -15.67 4.42
N GLY A 209 -4.17 -16.74 4.48
CA GLY A 209 -4.42 -17.98 3.73
C GLY A 209 -4.04 -17.91 2.24
N VAL A 210 -3.83 -16.71 1.68
CA VAL A 210 -3.37 -16.52 0.29
C VAL A 210 -1.89 -16.14 0.30
N PHE A 211 -1.55 -15.00 0.88
CA PHE A 211 -0.18 -14.53 0.96
C PHE A 211 0.48 -14.86 2.29
N ALA A 212 1.80 -15.08 2.25
CA ALA A 212 2.59 -15.16 3.46
C ALA A 212 2.55 -13.81 4.21
N PRO A 213 2.42 -13.83 5.55
CA PRO A 213 2.58 -12.64 6.37
C PRO A 213 3.94 -11.97 6.15
N VAL A 214 4.00 -10.67 6.32
CA VAL A 214 5.24 -9.88 6.23
C VAL A 214 5.75 -9.60 7.64
N GLU A 215 7.01 -9.95 7.90
CA GLU A 215 7.67 -9.62 9.15
C GLU A 215 8.29 -8.22 9.03
N ARG A 216 7.86 -7.29 9.90
CA ARG A 216 8.34 -5.92 9.92
C ARG A 216 8.37 -5.38 11.33
N ASP A 217 9.50 -4.78 11.71
CA ASP A 217 9.69 -4.16 13.03
C ASP A 217 9.33 -5.08 14.19
N GLY A 218 9.65 -6.40 14.06
CA GLY A 218 9.37 -7.44 15.05
C GLY A 218 7.90 -7.85 15.12
N ARG A 219 7.04 -7.38 14.22
CA ARG A 219 5.62 -7.74 14.11
C ARG A 219 5.38 -8.62 12.90
N LEU A 220 4.37 -9.47 12.99
CA LEU A 220 3.91 -10.31 11.89
C LEU A 220 2.65 -9.71 11.26
N LEU A 221 2.82 -9.02 10.14
CA LEU A 221 1.77 -8.23 9.49
C LEU A 221 1.02 -9.03 8.43
N VAL A 222 -0.29 -8.86 8.45
CA VAL A 222 -1.23 -9.37 7.43
C VAL A 222 -2.11 -8.24 6.90
N ASP A 223 -3.00 -8.55 5.96
CA ASP A 223 -3.91 -7.60 5.32
C ASP A 223 -4.66 -6.74 6.35
N GLY A 224 -4.59 -5.43 6.15
CA GLY A 224 -5.22 -4.46 7.03
C GLY A 224 -6.75 -4.56 7.08
N GLY A 225 -7.35 -5.22 6.10
CA GLY A 225 -8.81 -5.42 6.06
C GLY A 225 -9.39 -6.12 7.28
N LEU A 226 -8.59 -6.89 8.03
CA LEU A 226 -9.02 -7.54 9.26
C LEU A 226 -9.28 -6.54 10.38
N ALA A 227 -8.35 -5.60 10.60
CA ALA A 227 -8.43 -4.60 11.66
C ALA A 227 -9.15 -3.33 11.17
N GLU A 228 -8.82 -2.84 9.97
CA GLU A 228 -9.31 -1.56 9.47
C GLU A 228 -9.34 -1.50 7.94
N ASN A 229 -10.44 -1.98 7.38
CA ASN A 229 -10.60 -2.06 5.91
C ASN A 229 -10.83 -0.70 5.25
N LEU A 230 -11.41 0.25 5.97
CA LEU A 230 -11.76 1.58 5.47
C LEU A 230 -11.14 2.63 6.42
N PRO A 231 -9.86 3.04 6.20
CA PRO A 231 -9.06 3.81 7.15
C PRO A 231 -9.44 5.30 7.20
N ILE A 232 -10.67 5.59 7.66
CA ILE A 232 -11.25 6.94 7.73
C ILE A 232 -10.56 7.76 8.83
N ASP A 233 -10.40 7.19 10.02
CA ASP A 233 -9.73 7.85 11.15
C ASP A 233 -8.24 8.09 10.85
N VAL A 234 -7.57 7.14 10.19
CA VAL A 234 -6.17 7.34 9.73
C VAL A 234 -6.06 8.54 8.81
N ALA A 235 -6.95 8.68 7.83
CA ALA A 235 -6.97 9.85 6.96
C ALA A 235 -7.27 11.14 7.73
N ARG A 236 -8.18 11.12 8.70
CA ARG A 236 -8.47 12.27 9.56
C ARG A 236 -7.24 12.71 10.36
N MET A 237 -6.48 11.77 10.92
CA MET A 237 -5.24 12.06 11.64
C MET A 237 -4.16 12.69 10.78
N MET A 238 -4.25 12.60 9.44
CA MET A 238 -3.34 13.30 8.52
C MET A 238 -3.68 14.80 8.35
N GLY A 239 -4.68 15.31 9.08
CA GLY A 239 -5.02 16.74 9.13
C GLY A 239 -5.72 17.23 7.86
N VAL A 240 -6.68 16.46 7.36
CA VAL A 240 -7.53 16.82 6.22
C VAL A 240 -8.90 17.31 6.68
N ASP A 241 -9.52 18.19 5.90
CA ASP A 241 -10.80 18.82 6.22
C ASP A 241 -11.99 18.05 5.67
N VAL A 242 -11.82 17.43 4.50
CA VAL A 242 -12.85 16.68 3.77
C VAL A 242 -12.28 15.35 3.31
N LEU A 243 -13.10 14.31 3.36
CA LEU A 243 -12.75 12.99 2.87
C LEU A 243 -13.51 12.63 1.58
N ILE A 244 -12.77 12.11 0.63
CA ILE A 244 -13.32 11.32 -0.48
C ILE A 244 -13.03 9.85 -0.15
N VAL A 245 -14.09 9.11 0.14
CA VAL A 245 -14.02 7.72 0.60
C VAL A 245 -14.48 6.80 -0.52
N VAL A 246 -13.62 5.89 -0.96
CA VAL A 246 -13.97 4.90 -1.96
C VAL A 246 -14.05 3.54 -1.29
N ASP A 247 -15.27 3.02 -1.19
CA ASP A 247 -15.55 1.73 -0.57
C ASP A 247 -15.98 0.72 -1.64
N VAL A 248 -15.11 -0.24 -1.95
CA VAL A 248 -15.42 -1.28 -2.95
C VAL A 248 -16.19 -2.46 -2.35
N GLY A 249 -16.42 -2.43 -1.05
CA GLY A 249 -17.25 -3.37 -0.31
C GLY A 249 -16.79 -4.83 -0.37
N PHE A 250 -17.34 -5.63 0.52
CA PHE A 250 -17.22 -7.10 0.50
C PHE A 250 -18.65 -7.68 0.45
N PRO A 251 -19.08 -8.24 -0.70
CA PRO A 251 -20.40 -8.83 -0.80
C PRO A 251 -20.47 -10.09 0.07
N LEU A 252 -21.56 -10.22 0.82
CA LEU A 252 -21.85 -11.46 1.52
C LEU A 252 -22.52 -12.42 0.53
N ARG A 253 -22.11 -13.67 0.58
CA ARG A 253 -22.69 -14.74 -0.23
C ARG A 253 -24.03 -15.17 0.35
N ASN A 254 -24.93 -15.59 -0.50
CA ASN A 254 -26.18 -16.22 -0.10
C ASN A 254 -25.94 -17.65 0.45
N ARG A 255 -26.98 -18.23 1.07
CA ARG A 255 -26.92 -19.54 1.71
C ARG A 255 -26.48 -20.65 0.75
N GLU A 256 -26.95 -20.61 -0.49
CA GLU A 256 -26.70 -21.63 -1.52
C GLU A 256 -25.20 -21.67 -1.92
N ALA A 257 -24.50 -20.55 -1.81
CA ALA A 257 -23.09 -20.44 -2.13
C ALA A 257 -22.15 -20.86 -0.97
N LEU A 258 -22.66 -21.07 0.25
CA LEU A 258 -21.89 -21.42 1.45
C LEU A 258 -21.73 -22.95 1.56
N THR A 259 -21.06 -23.57 0.60
CA THR A 259 -21.01 -25.03 0.43
C THR A 259 -19.77 -25.71 1.03
N THR A 260 -18.71 -24.99 1.32
CA THR A 260 -17.44 -25.56 1.81
C THR A 260 -16.83 -24.78 2.97
N ALA A 261 -16.01 -25.43 3.81
CA ALA A 261 -15.39 -24.79 4.95
C ALA A 261 -14.53 -23.55 4.55
N PRO A 262 -13.73 -23.53 3.49
CA PRO A 262 -13.01 -22.32 3.07
C PRO A 262 -13.97 -21.17 2.69
N ILE A 263 -15.09 -21.46 2.03
CA ILE A 263 -16.08 -20.44 1.67
C ILE A 263 -16.73 -19.86 2.91
N VAL A 264 -17.10 -20.72 3.89
CA VAL A 264 -17.68 -20.28 5.18
C VAL A 264 -16.68 -19.42 5.94
N SER A 265 -15.40 -19.82 6.03
CA SER A 265 -14.35 -19.03 6.69
C SER A 265 -14.17 -17.66 6.01
N ASN A 266 -14.18 -17.62 4.68
CA ASN A 266 -14.11 -16.36 3.93
C ASN A 266 -15.34 -15.46 4.17
N GLN A 267 -16.54 -16.06 4.30
CA GLN A 267 -17.76 -15.34 4.67
C GLN A 267 -17.63 -14.69 6.06
N MET A 268 -17.07 -15.40 7.03
CA MET A 268 -16.84 -14.85 8.38
C MET A 268 -15.91 -13.64 8.34
N LEU A 269 -14.81 -13.72 7.57
CA LEU A 269 -13.92 -12.58 7.34
C LEU A 269 -14.66 -11.41 6.67
N ALA A 270 -15.44 -11.67 5.64
CA ALA A 270 -16.23 -10.65 4.96
C ALA A 270 -17.24 -9.96 5.90
N ILE A 271 -17.87 -10.71 6.83
CA ILE A 271 -18.76 -10.14 7.85
C ILE A 271 -17.99 -9.21 8.79
N LEU A 272 -16.82 -9.62 9.27
CA LEU A 272 -15.99 -8.80 10.17
C LEU A 272 -15.51 -7.52 9.48
N ILE A 273 -14.98 -7.63 8.27
CA ILE A 273 -14.53 -6.51 7.46
C ILE A 273 -15.66 -5.51 7.21
N ARG A 274 -16.84 -6.03 6.81
CA ARG A 274 -18.02 -5.20 6.55
C ARG A 274 -18.49 -4.47 7.81
N ARG A 275 -18.54 -5.16 8.96
CA ARG A 275 -18.95 -4.56 10.24
C ARG A 275 -18.01 -3.43 10.65
N ASN A 276 -16.72 -3.66 10.53
CA ASN A 276 -15.71 -2.64 10.83
C ASN A 276 -15.85 -1.43 9.88
N GLY A 277 -15.97 -1.66 8.56
CA GLY A 277 -16.20 -0.59 7.59
C GLY A 277 -17.48 0.22 7.88
N GLN A 278 -18.56 -0.41 8.36
CA GLN A 278 -19.78 0.29 8.75
C GLN A 278 -19.56 1.22 9.96
N LEU A 279 -18.77 0.80 10.95
CA LEU A 279 -18.40 1.64 12.08
C LEU A 279 -17.59 2.86 11.64
N GLN A 280 -16.62 2.66 10.76
CA GLN A 280 -15.83 3.75 10.18
C GLN A 280 -16.72 4.71 9.37
N ARG A 281 -17.62 4.21 8.52
CA ARG A 281 -18.55 5.04 7.74
C ARG A 281 -19.49 5.88 8.63
N ALA A 282 -19.83 5.41 9.82
CA ALA A 282 -20.66 6.15 10.76
C ALA A 282 -20.00 7.42 11.32
N THR A 283 -18.68 7.57 11.17
CA THR A 283 -17.91 8.77 11.58
C THR A 283 -17.88 9.87 10.52
N LEU A 284 -18.40 9.59 9.31
CA LEU A 284 -18.42 10.55 8.20
C LEU A 284 -19.38 11.71 8.46
N THR A 285 -19.02 12.85 7.94
CA THR A 285 -19.81 14.09 8.00
C THR A 285 -20.56 14.34 6.67
N ALA A 286 -21.46 15.32 6.66
CA ALA A 286 -22.18 15.70 5.44
C ALA A 286 -21.27 16.24 4.32
N ASN A 287 -20.10 16.77 4.68
CA ASN A 287 -19.13 17.29 3.71
C ASN A 287 -18.33 16.19 3.02
N ASP A 288 -18.22 15.02 3.65
CA ASP A 288 -17.47 13.90 3.10
C ASP A 288 -18.22 13.26 1.93
N ILE A 289 -17.47 12.79 0.95
CA ILE A 289 -18.02 12.18 -0.26
C ILE A 289 -17.73 10.68 -0.22
N VAL A 290 -18.78 9.86 -0.28
CA VAL A 290 -18.64 8.41 -0.39
C VAL A 290 -18.91 7.98 -1.83
N ILE A 291 -18.02 7.19 -2.38
CA ILE A 291 -18.13 6.60 -3.72
C ILE A 291 -18.15 5.09 -3.55
N ASP A 292 -19.28 4.49 -3.89
CA ASP A 292 -19.51 3.05 -3.81
C ASP A 292 -19.62 2.47 -5.24
N PRO A 293 -18.55 1.95 -5.85
CA PRO A 293 -18.61 1.35 -7.18
C PRO A 293 -19.56 0.14 -7.22
N PRO A 294 -20.46 0.03 -8.23
CA PRO A 294 -21.48 -1.02 -8.31
C PRO A 294 -20.87 -2.35 -8.80
N LEU A 295 -20.02 -2.97 -7.99
CA LEU A 295 -19.24 -4.17 -8.35
C LEU A 295 -20.01 -5.48 -8.23
N GLY A 296 -21.23 -5.45 -7.64
CA GLY A 296 -22.06 -6.64 -7.47
C GLY A 296 -21.34 -7.74 -6.68
N GLU A 297 -21.58 -8.99 -7.05
CA GLU A 297 -21.02 -10.18 -6.40
C GLU A 297 -19.63 -10.59 -6.90
N ALA A 298 -18.93 -9.70 -7.63
CA ALA A 298 -17.61 -9.97 -8.15
C ALA A 298 -16.63 -10.40 -7.04
N SER A 299 -15.92 -11.49 -7.24
CA SER A 299 -14.99 -12.03 -6.25
C SER A 299 -13.73 -11.17 -6.13
N SER A 300 -13.28 -10.92 -4.90
CA SER A 300 -12.01 -10.23 -4.59
C SER A 300 -10.77 -10.97 -5.11
N PHE A 301 -10.88 -12.25 -5.44
CA PHE A 301 -9.78 -13.07 -5.96
C PHE A 301 -9.83 -13.29 -7.48
N ASN A 302 -10.84 -12.75 -8.17
CA ASN A 302 -10.96 -12.85 -9.62
C ASN A 302 -10.38 -11.62 -10.31
N PHE A 303 -9.10 -11.65 -10.64
CA PHE A 303 -8.42 -10.57 -11.36
C PHE A 303 -8.81 -10.45 -12.86
N GLY A 304 -9.62 -11.35 -13.37
CA GLY A 304 -10.24 -11.21 -14.69
C GLY A 304 -11.22 -10.03 -14.78
N ILE A 305 -11.70 -9.50 -13.64
CA ILE A 305 -12.63 -8.37 -13.57
C ILE A 305 -11.97 -6.99 -13.63
N VAL A 306 -10.64 -6.89 -13.67
CA VAL A 306 -9.89 -5.63 -13.51
C VAL A 306 -10.45 -4.51 -14.37
N ARG A 307 -10.60 -4.73 -15.68
CA ARG A 307 -11.12 -3.70 -16.60
C ARG A 307 -12.56 -3.29 -16.28
N ASP A 308 -13.41 -4.25 -15.96
CA ASP A 308 -14.80 -3.99 -15.57
C ASP A 308 -14.88 -3.22 -14.25
N ALA A 309 -14.06 -3.58 -13.27
CA ALA A 309 -13.99 -2.87 -11.99
C ALA A 309 -13.53 -1.42 -12.17
N ILE A 310 -12.50 -1.17 -12.98
CA ILE A 310 -12.04 0.19 -13.29
C ILE A 310 -13.19 1.00 -13.93
N ALA A 311 -13.88 0.46 -14.93
CA ALA A 311 -15.00 1.13 -15.58
C ALA A 311 -16.15 1.44 -14.60
N LYS A 312 -16.46 0.52 -13.68
CA LYS A 312 -17.47 0.74 -12.62
C LYS A 312 -17.02 1.79 -11.60
N GLY A 313 -15.72 1.88 -11.31
CA GLY A 313 -15.14 2.95 -10.51
C GLY A 313 -15.33 4.33 -11.17
N GLU A 314 -15.05 4.43 -12.48
CA GLU A 314 -15.30 5.65 -13.25
C GLU A 314 -16.80 6.03 -13.23
N LEU A 315 -17.68 5.06 -13.49
CA LEU A 315 -19.13 5.30 -13.47
C LEU A 315 -19.59 5.86 -12.13
N ALA A 316 -19.16 5.27 -11.02
CA ALA A 316 -19.51 5.72 -9.67
C ALA A 316 -19.00 7.12 -9.38
N ALA A 317 -17.74 7.42 -9.73
CA ALA A 317 -17.17 8.75 -9.53
C ALA A 317 -17.85 9.81 -10.41
N ARG A 318 -18.18 9.50 -11.66
CA ARG A 318 -18.95 10.39 -12.54
C ARG A 318 -20.33 10.70 -11.98
N GLY A 319 -20.97 9.73 -11.33
CA GLY A 319 -22.23 9.96 -10.62
C GLY A 319 -22.14 10.98 -9.46
N MET A 320 -20.92 11.22 -8.96
CA MET A 320 -20.62 12.19 -7.90
C MET A 320 -19.97 13.48 -8.41
N SER A 321 -19.86 13.68 -9.74
CA SER A 321 -19.12 14.80 -10.35
C SER A 321 -19.54 16.16 -9.83
N ALA A 322 -20.83 16.40 -9.62
CA ALA A 322 -21.32 17.69 -9.08
C ALA A 322 -20.75 18.00 -7.69
N ARG A 323 -20.64 17.00 -6.81
CA ARG A 323 -20.02 17.18 -5.48
C ARG A 323 -18.50 17.28 -5.56
N LEU A 324 -17.87 16.47 -6.40
CA LEU A 324 -16.42 16.44 -6.60
C LEU A 324 -15.91 17.76 -7.20
N SER A 325 -16.64 18.32 -8.19
CA SER A 325 -16.27 19.58 -8.83
C SER A 325 -16.28 20.79 -7.90
N ALA A 326 -16.97 20.72 -6.75
CA ALA A 326 -16.90 21.74 -5.74
C ALA A 326 -15.49 21.89 -5.11
N TYR A 327 -14.65 20.88 -5.25
CA TYR A 327 -13.27 20.84 -4.76
C TYR A 327 -12.22 20.94 -5.89
N ALA A 328 -12.67 21.14 -7.11
CA ALA A 328 -11.78 21.32 -8.26
C ALA A 328 -10.98 22.64 -8.14
N VAL A 329 -9.77 22.59 -8.67
CA VAL A 329 -8.93 23.80 -8.81
C VAL A 329 -8.88 24.24 -10.27
N ASP A 330 -8.48 25.48 -10.53
CA ASP A 330 -8.28 25.99 -11.88
C ASP A 330 -7.11 25.26 -12.60
N SER A 331 -7.06 25.36 -13.93
CA SER A 331 -6.04 24.70 -14.73
C SER A 331 -4.61 25.06 -14.34
N PRO A 332 -4.26 26.34 -14.08
CA PRO A 332 -2.91 26.69 -13.61
C PRO A 332 -2.53 26.06 -12.26
N ALA A 333 -3.46 25.96 -11.31
CA ALA A 333 -3.21 25.33 -10.03
C ALA A 333 -3.08 23.79 -10.19
N TRP A 334 -3.88 23.19 -11.07
CA TRP A 334 -3.79 21.78 -11.40
C TRP A 334 -2.46 21.43 -12.07
N GLU A 335 -1.99 22.23 -13.03
CA GLU A 335 -0.68 22.03 -13.66
C GLU A 335 0.46 22.08 -12.64
N ARG A 336 0.43 23.03 -11.70
CA ARG A 336 1.40 23.09 -10.60
C ARG A 336 1.33 21.84 -9.71
N TYR A 337 0.12 21.36 -9.41
CA TYR A 337 -0.08 20.14 -8.63
C TYR A 337 0.52 18.91 -9.35
N LEU A 338 0.26 18.74 -10.65
CA LEU A 338 0.83 17.67 -11.45
C LEU A 338 2.35 17.77 -11.56
N ALA A 339 2.89 18.95 -11.84
CA ALA A 339 4.33 19.17 -11.94
C ALA A 339 5.07 18.79 -10.64
N ARG A 340 4.50 19.16 -9.48
CA ARG A 340 5.06 18.74 -8.19
C ARG A 340 5.04 17.22 -8.01
N ARG A 341 3.97 16.55 -8.45
CA ARG A 341 3.84 15.09 -8.36
C ARG A 341 4.79 14.37 -9.29
N SER A 342 4.99 14.85 -10.51
CA SER A 342 5.89 14.24 -11.49
C SER A 342 7.36 14.44 -11.16
N ALA A 343 7.72 15.56 -10.54
CA ALA A 343 9.11 15.91 -10.23
C ALA A 343 9.85 14.81 -9.44
N ALA A 344 9.18 14.12 -8.54
CA ALA A 344 9.77 13.01 -7.78
C ALA A 344 10.12 11.79 -8.65
N ARG A 345 9.56 11.71 -9.88
CA ARG A 345 9.76 10.59 -10.81
C ARG A 345 10.74 10.88 -11.95
N GLU A 346 11.14 12.13 -12.13
CA GLU A 346 11.93 12.55 -13.29
C GLU A 346 13.40 12.13 -13.22
N ALA A 347 13.93 11.90 -12.03
CA ALA A 347 15.32 11.49 -11.87
C ALA A 347 15.39 10.07 -11.25
N PRO A 348 15.78 9.04 -12.00
CA PRO A 348 16.06 7.74 -11.42
C PRO A 348 17.16 7.87 -10.36
N PRO A 349 17.07 7.18 -9.22
CA PRO A 349 18.11 7.21 -8.19
C PRO A 349 19.44 6.74 -8.78
N ARG A 350 20.53 7.33 -8.32
CA ARG A 350 21.87 6.87 -8.68
C ARG A 350 22.29 5.72 -7.77
N ILE A 351 23.10 4.84 -8.30
CA ILE A 351 23.70 3.75 -7.51
C ILE A 351 24.92 4.31 -6.79
N ASP A 352 24.83 4.50 -5.48
CA ASP A 352 25.96 5.03 -4.71
C ASP A 352 26.97 3.94 -4.38
N TYR A 353 26.49 2.73 -4.07
CA TYR A 353 27.34 1.58 -3.73
C TYR A 353 26.61 0.26 -3.93
N VAL A 354 27.36 -0.82 -4.02
CA VAL A 354 26.87 -2.20 -3.99
C VAL A 354 27.24 -2.81 -2.64
N ARG A 355 26.21 -3.28 -1.89
CA ARG A 355 26.42 -3.96 -0.62
C ARG A 355 26.12 -5.46 -0.79
N ILE A 356 27.08 -6.26 -0.39
CA ILE A 356 26.96 -7.72 -0.41
C ILE A 356 26.43 -8.19 0.94
N ASP A 357 25.39 -9.01 0.91
CA ASP A 357 24.84 -9.60 2.12
C ASP A 357 25.86 -10.59 2.74
N PRO A 358 25.99 -10.67 4.09
CA PRO A 358 26.93 -11.60 4.74
C PRO A 358 26.75 -13.07 4.32
N GLY A 359 25.54 -13.49 3.97
CA GLY A 359 25.26 -14.83 3.44
C GLY A 359 25.83 -15.09 2.03
N SER A 360 26.16 -14.03 1.28
CA SER A 360 26.69 -14.09 -0.10
C SER A 360 28.17 -13.70 -0.19
N GLU A 361 28.86 -13.57 0.93
CA GLU A 361 30.23 -13.09 1.02
C GLU A 361 31.22 -13.92 0.16
N HIS A 362 30.99 -15.21 0.03
CA HIS A 362 31.80 -16.13 -0.81
C HIS A 362 31.66 -15.87 -2.33
N TYR A 363 30.69 -15.02 -2.74
CA TYR A 363 30.52 -14.55 -4.12
C TYR A 363 30.94 -13.08 -4.30
N ARG A 364 31.70 -12.51 -3.36
CA ARG A 364 32.08 -11.08 -3.37
C ARG A 364 32.70 -10.66 -4.69
N GLU A 365 33.80 -11.30 -5.11
CA GLU A 365 34.52 -10.92 -6.33
C GLU A 365 33.64 -10.95 -7.60
N PRO A 366 32.89 -12.02 -7.89
CA PRO A 366 31.99 -12.02 -9.05
C PRO A 366 30.85 -10.99 -8.95
N ILE A 367 30.34 -10.69 -7.75
CA ILE A 367 29.29 -9.66 -7.58
C ILE A 367 29.88 -8.28 -7.82
N GLU A 368 31.03 -7.94 -7.19
CA GLU A 368 31.69 -6.65 -7.39
C GLU A 368 32.02 -6.43 -8.87
N ALA A 369 32.65 -7.40 -9.54
CA ALA A 369 32.96 -7.33 -10.97
C ALA A 369 31.71 -7.16 -11.87
N ALA A 370 30.57 -7.75 -11.47
CA ALA A 370 29.33 -7.64 -12.23
C ALA A 370 28.64 -6.26 -12.12
N PHE A 371 28.90 -5.50 -11.03
CA PHE A 371 28.16 -4.28 -10.72
C PHE A 371 29.01 -3.03 -10.55
N GLU A 372 30.36 -3.13 -10.57
CA GLU A 372 31.29 -2.01 -10.35
C GLU A 372 31.04 -0.84 -11.31
N ASP A 373 30.83 -1.12 -12.58
CA ASP A 373 30.58 -0.12 -13.63
C ASP A 373 29.22 0.58 -13.52
N LEU A 374 28.32 0.06 -12.68
CA LEU A 374 27.01 0.67 -12.42
C LEU A 374 27.05 1.70 -11.28
N VAL A 375 28.08 1.68 -10.43
CA VAL A 375 28.22 2.66 -9.36
C VAL A 375 28.40 4.06 -9.95
N GLY A 376 27.67 5.04 -9.43
CA GLY A 376 27.60 6.40 -9.96
C GLY A 376 26.65 6.59 -11.17
N GLN A 377 26.12 5.50 -11.73
CA GLN A 377 25.14 5.56 -12.84
C GLN A 377 23.70 5.64 -12.33
N PRO A 378 22.79 6.19 -13.14
CA PRO A 378 21.34 6.08 -12.86
C PRO A 378 20.93 4.60 -12.81
N LEU A 379 20.12 4.24 -11.83
CA LEU A 379 19.63 2.87 -11.66
C LEU A 379 18.75 2.44 -12.83
N ASN A 380 19.26 1.49 -13.62
CA ASN A 380 18.52 0.83 -14.69
C ASN A 380 18.25 -0.62 -14.29
N GLN A 381 17.00 -0.90 -13.92
CA GLN A 381 16.60 -2.23 -13.44
C GLN A 381 16.77 -3.34 -14.49
N THR A 382 16.59 -3.04 -15.77
CA THR A 382 16.77 -4.03 -16.84
C THR A 382 18.24 -4.46 -16.91
N VAL A 383 19.16 -3.50 -16.77
CA VAL A 383 20.59 -3.80 -16.73
C VAL A 383 20.95 -4.58 -15.47
N VAL A 384 20.47 -4.16 -14.30
CA VAL A 384 20.68 -4.90 -13.04
C VAL A 384 20.14 -6.32 -13.14
N ALA A 385 18.91 -6.51 -13.60
CA ALA A 385 18.30 -7.83 -13.73
C ALA A 385 19.01 -8.74 -14.75
N SER A 386 19.67 -8.20 -15.77
CA SER A 386 20.43 -8.98 -16.74
C SER A 386 21.78 -9.51 -16.21
N ARG A 387 22.23 -8.98 -15.07
CA ARG A 387 23.50 -9.35 -14.43
C ARG A 387 23.35 -10.28 -13.23
N VAL A 388 22.11 -10.50 -12.79
CA VAL A 388 21.72 -11.47 -11.75
C VAL A 388 21.29 -12.79 -12.38
#